data_cf3c415f033699377f118023f8b6e9fd
#
_entry.id   cf3c415f033699377f118023f8b6e9fd
#
_cell.length_a   1.000
_cell.length_b   1.000
_cell.length_c   1.000
_cell.angle_alpha   90.00
_cell.angle_beta   90.00
_cell.angle_gamma   90.00
#
_symmetry.space_group_name_H-M   'P 1'
#
loop_
_entity.id
_entity.type
_entity.pdbx_description
1 polymer ?
#
loop_
_entity_poly.entity_id
_entity_poly.type
_entity_poly.pdbx_seq_one_letter_code
_entity_poly.pdbx_strand_id
1 'polypeptide(L)'
;RLGKLPIIAEDLGLLTERVKKLLKRSGFPGMKVLEFAFDSEDSDYLPHKYEENCVAYTGTHDNNTVTGWYETISPETKNYCDEYLKKYLSKFESDYWLPINLRFIDAIWASKANIVIAQMQDFIGLGENGRMNAPSTLGKNWKWRLNEKYITDELCNGIKMVTRKFKR
;
A
#
# COMPACT_ATOMS: atom_id res chain seq x y z
N ARG A 1 30.20 -5.74 14.75
CA ARG A 1 29.39 -5.08 13.71
C ARG A 1 28.82 -6.17 12.80
N LEU A 2 27.52 -6.16 12.59
CA LEU A 2 26.80 -7.23 11.85
C LEU A 2 26.88 -7.10 10.32
N GLY A 3 27.60 -6.12 9.78
CA GLY A 3 27.68 -5.87 8.32
C GLY A 3 26.39 -5.29 7.74
N LYS A 4 26.18 -5.45 6.42
CA LYS A 4 24.96 -5.05 5.73
C LYS A 4 23.91 -6.15 5.92
N LEU A 5 22.81 -5.83 6.60
CA LEU A 5 21.69 -6.74 6.81
C LEU A 5 20.49 -6.31 5.94
N PRO A 6 19.69 -7.26 5.43
CA PRO A 6 18.45 -6.96 4.72
C PRO A 6 17.34 -6.61 5.72
N ILE A 7 17.35 -5.36 6.22
CA ILE A 7 16.40 -4.87 7.23
C ILE A 7 15.52 -3.80 6.59
N ILE A 8 14.22 -3.91 6.79
CA ILE A 8 13.24 -2.85 6.54
C ILE A 8 12.98 -2.17 7.89
N ALA A 9 13.12 -0.86 7.93
CA ALA A 9 12.84 -0.10 9.14
C ALA A 9 11.36 0.30 9.16
N GLU A 10 10.64 -0.09 10.20
CA GLU A 10 9.32 0.45 10.44
C GLU A 10 9.46 1.87 10.99
N ASP A 11 9.08 2.85 10.17
CA ASP A 11 9.12 4.28 10.45
C ASP A 11 7.73 4.91 10.34
N LEU A 12 6.72 4.20 10.83
CA LEU A 12 5.32 4.66 10.84
C LEU A 12 5.04 5.50 12.10
N GLY A 13 4.09 6.43 11.99
CA GLY A 13 3.67 7.31 13.08
C GLY A 13 4.43 8.64 13.15
N LEU A 14 4.47 9.27 14.32
CA LEU A 14 5.10 10.58 14.54
C LEU A 14 6.62 10.47 14.59
N LEU A 15 7.26 10.79 13.48
CA LEU A 15 8.72 10.76 13.37
C LEU A 15 9.34 12.10 13.78
N THR A 16 10.18 12.08 14.80
CA THR A 16 11.03 13.24 15.11
C THR A 16 12.16 13.37 14.09
N GLU A 17 12.69 14.57 13.92
CA GLU A 17 13.84 14.82 13.04
C GLU A 17 15.07 13.96 13.39
N ARG A 18 15.21 13.59 14.67
CA ARG A 18 16.28 12.69 15.13
C ARG A 18 16.09 11.28 14.55
N VAL A 19 14.87 10.78 14.53
CA VAL A 19 14.54 9.45 13.99
C VAL A 19 14.72 9.44 12.48
N LYS A 20 14.25 10.46 11.75
CA LYS A 20 14.46 10.61 10.30
C LYS A 20 15.96 10.62 9.96
N LYS A 21 16.79 11.36 10.71
CA LYS A 21 18.23 11.35 10.54
C LYS A 21 18.86 9.98 10.81
N LEU A 22 18.37 9.26 11.81
CA LEU A 22 18.85 7.91 12.13
C LEU A 22 18.53 6.95 10.99
N LEU A 23 17.30 6.94 10.48
CA LEU A 23 16.89 6.14 9.34
C LEU A 23 17.78 6.41 8.12
N LYS A 24 17.97 7.67 7.76
CA LYS A 24 18.85 8.07 6.65
C LYS A 24 20.28 7.58 6.83
N ARG A 25 20.82 7.65 8.05
CA ARG A 25 22.19 7.18 8.37
C ARG A 25 22.32 5.66 8.35
N SER A 26 21.25 4.94 8.69
CA SER A 26 21.25 3.46 8.66
C SER A 26 21.32 2.92 7.24
N GLY A 27 20.80 3.65 6.24
CA GLY A 27 20.64 3.21 4.86
C GLY A 27 19.55 2.16 4.69
N PHE A 28 18.76 1.87 5.74
CA PHE A 28 17.63 0.93 5.64
C PHE A 28 16.46 1.60 4.92
N PRO A 29 15.73 0.86 4.07
CA PRO A 29 14.48 1.34 3.51
C PRO A 29 13.43 1.53 4.61
N GLY A 30 12.77 2.68 4.61
CA GLY A 30 11.57 2.93 5.41
C GLY A 30 10.30 2.43 4.72
N MET A 31 9.15 2.58 5.38
CA MET A 31 7.86 2.13 4.90
C MET A 31 7.02 3.29 4.37
N LYS A 32 6.29 3.05 3.29
CA LYS A 32 5.29 3.97 2.73
C LYS A 32 3.95 3.24 2.60
N VAL A 33 2.97 3.61 3.40
CA VAL A 33 1.64 2.99 3.44
C VAL A 33 0.65 3.91 2.74
N LEU A 34 0.08 3.47 1.62
CA LEU A 34 -0.77 4.32 0.78
C LEU A 34 -2.07 4.72 1.47
N GLU A 35 -2.66 3.89 2.32
CA GLU A 35 -3.84 4.26 3.11
C GLU A 35 -3.63 5.51 3.98
N PHE A 36 -2.39 5.83 4.37
CA PHE A 36 -2.07 7.04 5.15
C PHE A 36 -1.85 8.30 4.29
N ALA A 37 -1.99 8.17 2.97
CA ALA A 37 -1.66 9.27 2.06
C ALA A 37 -2.71 10.38 2.01
N PHE A 38 -3.97 10.07 2.36
CA PHE A 38 -5.11 10.90 2.00
C PHE A 38 -5.65 11.78 3.13
N ASP A 39 -4.89 11.93 4.22
CA ASP A 39 -5.20 12.85 5.32
C ASP A 39 -4.77 14.30 5.01
N SER A 40 -3.85 14.49 4.05
CA SER A 40 -3.32 15.79 3.65
C SER A 40 -2.74 15.77 2.24
N GLU A 41 -2.89 16.88 1.51
CA GLU A 41 -2.25 17.09 0.20
C GLU A 41 -0.71 17.10 0.27
N ASP A 42 -0.16 17.40 1.45
CA ASP A 42 1.28 17.41 1.70
C ASP A 42 1.83 16.09 2.26
N SER A 43 1.00 15.05 2.36
CA SER A 43 1.41 13.77 2.93
C SER A 43 2.65 13.17 2.25
N ASP A 44 3.62 12.73 3.05
CA ASP A 44 4.81 12.02 2.61
C ASP A 44 4.50 10.59 2.10
N TYR A 45 3.26 10.13 2.28
CA TYR A 45 2.78 8.83 1.81
C TYR A 45 2.17 8.86 0.40
N LEU A 46 2.15 10.01 -0.26
CA LEU A 46 1.71 10.12 -1.65
C LEU A 46 2.74 9.52 -2.62
N PRO A 47 2.37 8.60 -3.52
CA PRO A 47 3.29 7.85 -4.38
C PRO A 47 4.28 8.67 -5.20
N HIS A 48 3.91 9.89 -5.59
CA HIS A 48 4.82 10.78 -6.34
C HIS A 48 5.99 11.33 -5.50
N LYS A 49 5.90 11.24 -4.16
CA LYS A 49 6.95 11.68 -3.22
C LYS A 49 7.87 10.54 -2.77
N TYR A 50 7.59 9.29 -3.16
CA TYR A 50 8.42 8.17 -2.71
C TYR A 50 9.85 8.29 -3.21
N GLU A 51 10.80 7.98 -2.31
CA GLU A 51 12.19 7.75 -2.67
C GLU A 51 12.37 6.30 -3.15
N GLU A 52 13.44 6.02 -3.88
CA GLU A 52 13.74 4.66 -4.34
C GLU A 52 13.99 3.70 -3.18
N ASN A 53 14.75 4.15 -2.16
CA ASN A 53 15.08 3.34 -1.00
C ASN A 53 13.93 3.29 0.02
N CYS A 54 12.77 2.81 -0.40
CA CYS A 54 11.64 2.54 0.48
C CYS A 54 10.89 1.28 0.07
N VAL A 55 10.04 0.79 0.96
CA VAL A 55 9.07 -0.28 0.71
C VAL A 55 7.68 0.34 0.73
N ALA A 56 6.97 0.27 -0.38
CA ALA A 56 5.60 0.78 -0.49
C ALA A 56 4.58 -0.34 -0.29
N TYR A 57 3.53 -0.03 0.47
CA TYR A 57 2.43 -0.93 0.80
C TYR A 57 1.10 -0.30 0.40
N THR A 58 0.13 -1.10 -0.04
CA THR A 58 -1.28 -0.67 -0.10
C THR A 58 -1.79 -0.36 1.30
N GLY A 59 -1.65 -1.31 2.19
CA GLY A 59 -1.86 -1.30 3.63
C GLY A 59 -1.02 -2.42 4.27
N THR A 60 -0.80 -2.37 5.57
CA THR A 60 -0.12 -3.41 6.34
C THR A 60 -1.14 -4.37 6.95
N HIS A 61 -0.67 -5.40 7.67
CA HIS A 61 -1.55 -6.31 8.42
C HIS A 61 -2.40 -5.61 9.50
N ASP A 62 -1.99 -4.43 9.96
CA ASP A 62 -2.70 -3.63 10.96
C ASP A 62 -3.74 -2.68 10.35
N ASN A 63 -3.64 -2.43 9.05
CA ASN A 63 -4.61 -1.67 8.30
C ASN A 63 -5.86 -2.51 7.97
N ASN A 64 -6.90 -1.87 7.47
CA ASN A 64 -8.00 -2.58 6.81
C ASN A 64 -7.52 -3.10 5.44
N THR A 65 -8.36 -3.82 4.71
CA THR A 65 -8.18 -3.97 3.26
C THR A 65 -8.47 -2.63 2.60
N VAL A 66 -7.90 -2.37 1.43
CA VAL A 66 -8.14 -1.11 0.68
C VAL A 66 -9.64 -0.89 0.45
N THR A 67 -10.38 -1.92 0.08
CA THR A 67 -11.83 -1.83 -0.11
C THR A 67 -12.55 -1.47 1.20
N GLY A 68 -12.24 -2.17 2.29
CA GLY A 68 -12.85 -1.89 3.60
C GLY A 68 -12.47 -0.50 4.14
N TRP A 69 -11.23 -0.07 3.95
CA TRP A 69 -10.78 1.29 4.28
C TRP A 69 -11.56 2.33 3.49
N TYR A 70 -11.66 2.18 2.18
CA TYR A 70 -12.35 3.12 1.30
C TYR A 70 -13.85 3.23 1.61
N GLU A 71 -14.49 2.15 2.05
CA GLU A 71 -15.89 2.17 2.49
C GLU A 71 -16.12 3.04 3.74
N THR A 72 -15.11 3.16 4.61
CA THR A 72 -15.22 3.78 5.94
C THR A 72 -14.73 5.23 6.02
N ILE A 73 -13.96 5.71 5.06
CA ILE A 73 -13.46 7.10 5.04
C ILE A 73 -14.54 8.10 4.66
N SER A 74 -14.32 9.38 5.00
CA SER A 74 -15.27 10.46 4.73
C SER A 74 -15.46 10.70 3.21
N PRO A 75 -16.59 11.27 2.80
CA PRO A 75 -16.81 11.65 1.40
C PRO A 75 -15.72 12.59 0.85
N GLU A 76 -15.23 13.52 1.67
CA GLU A 76 -14.17 14.45 1.32
C GLU A 76 -12.86 13.72 1.03
N THR A 77 -12.49 12.77 1.90
CA THR A 77 -11.29 11.93 1.72
C THR A 77 -11.43 11.04 0.48
N LYS A 78 -12.64 10.49 0.23
CA LYS A 78 -12.91 9.70 -0.99
C LYS A 78 -12.69 10.53 -2.24
N ASN A 79 -13.27 11.72 -2.29
CA ASN A 79 -13.14 12.63 -3.43
C ASN A 79 -11.67 12.99 -3.68
N TYR A 80 -10.93 13.34 -2.63
CA TYR A 80 -9.50 13.63 -2.75
C TYR A 80 -8.70 12.41 -3.24
N CYS A 81 -8.95 11.24 -2.69
CA CYS A 81 -8.31 9.98 -3.09
C CYS A 81 -8.56 9.70 -4.58
N ASP A 82 -9.82 9.80 -5.03
CA ASP A 82 -10.21 9.52 -6.40
C ASP A 82 -9.57 10.50 -7.39
N GLU A 83 -9.61 11.79 -7.11
CA GLU A 83 -9.00 12.82 -7.96
C GLU A 83 -7.47 12.68 -8.02
N TYR A 84 -6.84 12.40 -6.87
CA TYR A 84 -5.41 12.16 -6.82
C TYR A 84 -5.01 10.94 -7.67
N LEU A 85 -5.66 9.79 -7.44
CA LEU A 85 -5.35 8.56 -8.16
C LEU A 85 -5.60 8.71 -9.66
N LYS A 86 -6.69 9.33 -10.05
CA LYS A 86 -6.99 9.65 -11.45
C LYS A 86 -5.87 10.45 -12.11
N LYS A 87 -5.45 11.55 -11.47
CA LYS A 87 -4.36 12.41 -11.95
C LYS A 87 -3.01 11.69 -11.96
N TYR A 88 -2.72 10.91 -10.92
CA TYR A 88 -1.44 10.21 -10.80
C TYR A 88 -1.33 9.09 -11.83
N LEU A 89 -2.34 8.26 -11.95
CA LEU A 89 -2.37 7.08 -12.81
C LEU A 89 -2.53 7.40 -14.30
N SER A 90 -3.10 8.56 -14.65
CA SER A 90 -3.18 9.00 -16.05
C SER A 90 -1.82 9.10 -16.75
N LYS A 91 -0.74 9.28 -15.98
CA LYS A 91 0.64 9.32 -16.50
C LYS A 91 1.18 7.94 -16.93
N PHE A 92 0.49 6.88 -16.56
CA PHE A 92 0.93 5.50 -16.75
C PHE A 92 -0.07 4.68 -17.59
N GLU A 93 -1.00 5.33 -18.25
CA GLU A 93 -2.05 4.66 -19.06
C GLU A 93 -2.84 3.62 -18.25
N SER A 94 -3.05 3.88 -16.95
CA SER A 94 -3.86 3.01 -16.10
C SER A 94 -5.32 3.37 -16.20
N ASP A 95 -6.16 2.35 -16.25
CA ASP A 95 -7.59 2.52 -16.37
C ASP A 95 -8.19 3.12 -15.10
N TYR A 96 -8.73 4.31 -15.22
CA TYR A 96 -9.40 5.03 -14.14
C TYR A 96 -10.65 4.27 -13.60
N TRP A 97 -11.28 3.43 -14.43
CA TRP A 97 -12.48 2.70 -14.05
C TRP A 97 -12.21 1.45 -13.21
N LEU A 98 -10.95 1.12 -12.95
CA LEU A 98 -10.61 0.02 -12.07
C LEU A 98 -11.20 0.23 -10.65
N PRO A 99 -11.59 -0.85 -9.97
CA PRO A 99 -11.94 -0.81 -8.55
C PRO A 99 -10.83 -0.20 -7.71
N ILE A 100 -11.18 0.41 -6.58
CA ILE A 100 -10.24 1.17 -5.74
C ILE A 100 -9.01 0.35 -5.31
N ASN A 101 -9.20 -0.91 -4.96
CA ASN A 101 -8.10 -1.81 -4.59
C ASN A 101 -7.07 -1.98 -5.72
N LEU A 102 -7.51 -2.12 -6.97
CA LEU A 102 -6.62 -2.24 -8.12
C LEU A 102 -5.95 -0.90 -8.46
N ARG A 103 -6.64 0.22 -8.29
CA ARG A 103 -6.02 1.56 -8.43
C ARG A 103 -4.92 1.79 -7.39
N PHE A 104 -5.08 1.31 -6.17
CA PHE A 104 -4.05 1.36 -5.13
C PHE A 104 -2.83 0.52 -5.51
N ILE A 105 -3.06 -0.70 -6.00
CA ILE A 105 -2.01 -1.58 -6.49
C ILE A 105 -1.25 -0.89 -7.64
N ASP A 106 -1.96 -0.41 -8.66
CA ASP A 106 -1.34 0.33 -9.78
C ASP A 106 -0.52 1.52 -9.28
N ALA A 107 -1.02 2.27 -8.29
CA ALA A 107 -0.34 3.45 -7.78
C ALA A 107 0.99 3.14 -7.08
N ILE A 108 1.05 2.10 -6.24
CA ILE A 108 2.32 1.72 -5.61
C ILE A 108 3.24 1.00 -6.60
N TRP A 109 2.71 0.24 -7.56
CA TRP A 109 3.51 -0.38 -8.63
C TRP A 109 4.13 0.66 -9.55
N ALA A 110 3.44 1.77 -9.84
CA ALA A 110 3.93 2.88 -10.65
C ALA A 110 4.94 3.79 -9.90
N SER A 111 5.07 3.64 -8.59
CA SER A 111 5.96 4.48 -7.77
C SER A 111 7.44 4.19 -8.00
N LYS A 112 8.32 5.01 -7.42
CA LYS A 112 9.78 4.80 -7.47
C LYS A 112 10.28 3.80 -6.42
N ALA A 113 9.44 3.34 -5.48
CA ALA A 113 9.85 2.45 -4.40
C ALA A 113 10.53 1.19 -4.96
N ASN A 114 11.66 0.78 -4.41
CA ASN A 114 12.39 -0.42 -4.84
C ASN A 114 11.61 -1.71 -4.57
N ILE A 115 10.81 -1.71 -3.52
CA ILE A 115 9.97 -2.86 -3.14
C ILE A 115 8.53 -2.38 -3.02
N VAL A 116 7.59 -3.14 -3.54
CA VAL A 116 6.16 -2.91 -3.41
C VAL A 116 5.48 -4.17 -2.91
N ILE A 117 4.59 -4.02 -1.94
CA ILE A 117 3.88 -5.12 -1.29
C ILE A 117 2.41 -4.77 -1.21
N ALA A 118 1.55 -5.62 -1.76
CA ALA A 118 0.11 -5.53 -1.58
C ALA A 118 -0.41 -6.78 -0.89
N GLN A 119 -1.39 -6.62 -0.03
CA GLN A 119 -2.06 -7.74 0.60
C GLN A 119 -2.80 -8.57 -0.47
N MET A 120 -2.83 -9.89 -0.32
CA MET A 120 -3.60 -10.75 -1.22
C MET A 120 -5.09 -10.37 -1.20
N GLN A 121 -5.59 -9.93 -0.05
CA GLN A 121 -6.95 -9.44 0.12
C GLN A 121 -7.27 -8.26 -0.80
N ASP A 122 -6.28 -7.40 -1.06
CA ASP A 122 -6.44 -6.26 -1.96
C ASP A 122 -6.47 -6.71 -3.43
N PHE A 123 -5.65 -7.69 -3.82
CA PHE A 123 -5.72 -8.25 -5.16
C PHE A 123 -7.08 -8.88 -5.46
N ILE A 124 -7.71 -9.53 -4.49
CA ILE A 124 -9.04 -10.15 -4.65
C ILE A 124 -10.21 -9.24 -4.27
N GLY A 125 -9.94 -8.01 -3.85
CA GLY A 125 -10.98 -6.99 -3.59
C GLY A 125 -11.85 -7.26 -2.37
N LEU A 126 -11.31 -7.91 -1.33
CA LEU A 126 -12.09 -8.17 -0.11
C LEU A 126 -12.32 -6.89 0.69
N GLY A 127 -13.51 -6.75 1.27
CA GLY A 127 -13.83 -5.73 2.25
C GLY A 127 -13.28 -6.06 3.65
N GLU A 128 -13.83 -5.41 4.69
CA GLU A 128 -13.35 -5.50 6.09
C GLU A 128 -13.26 -6.94 6.62
N ASN A 129 -14.11 -7.85 6.16
CA ASN A 129 -14.07 -9.27 6.55
C ASN A 129 -12.77 -9.98 6.13
N GLY A 130 -12.00 -9.40 5.22
CA GLY A 130 -10.65 -9.84 4.85
C GLY A 130 -9.54 -9.28 5.73
N ARG A 131 -9.83 -8.37 6.67
CA ARG A 131 -8.82 -7.74 7.52
C ARG A 131 -8.05 -8.76 8.35
N MET A 132 -6.72 -8.64 8.38
CA MET A 132 -5.85 -9.55 9.12
C MET A 132 -5.84 -9.25 10.61
N ASN A 133 -5.63 -7.99 10.97
CA ASN A 133 -5.50 -7.55 12.35
C ASN A 133 -6.16 -6.18 12.57
N ALA A 134 -6.87 -6.03 13.69
CA ALA A 134 -7.35 -4.74 14.18
C ALA A 134 -6.63 -4.45 15.51
N PRO A 135 -5.66 -3.51 15.54
CA PRO A 135 -4.90 -3.19 16.73
C PRO A 135 -5.79 -2.88 17.94
N SER A 136 -5.33 -3.23 19.13
CA SER A 136 -6.04 -3.03 20.41
C SER A 136 -7.36 -3.79 20.53
N THR A 137 -7.62 -4.81 19.72
CA THR A 137 -8.80 -5.69 19.81
C THR A 137 -8.40 -7.14 20.10
N LEU A 138 -9.37 -7.91 20.61
CA LEU A 138 -9.22 -9.34 20.87
C LEU A 138 -10.18 -10.18 20.00
N GLY A 139 -9.79 -11.41 19.76
CA GLY A 139 -10.70 -12.46 19.28
C GLY A 139 -10.57 -12.86 17.82
N LYS A 140 -10.69 -11.95 16.86
CA LYS A 140 -10.75 -12.30 15.43
C LYS A 140 -9.43 -12.13 14.68
N ASN A 141 -8.42 -11.52 15.28
CA ASN A 141 -7.15 -11.18 14.64
C ASN A 141 -6.36 -12.44 14.21
N TRP A 142 -5.63 -12.32 13.11
CA TRP A 142 -4.73 -13.36 12.57
C TRP A 142 -5.41 -14.67 12.15
N LYS A 143 -6.72 -14.64 11.92
CA LYS A 143 -7.52 -15.83 11.57
C LYS A 143 -7.84 -15.96 10.09
N TRP A 144 -7.78 -14.87 9.34
CA TRP A 144 -8.03 -14.93 7.91
C TRP A 144 -7.05 -15.88 7.21
N ARG A 145 -7.55 -16.65 6.27
CA ARG A 145 -6.75 -17.54 5.42
C ARG A 145 -7.24 -17.44 3.99
N LEU A 146 -6.29 -17.42 3.05
CA LEU A 146 -6.60 -17.47 1.63
C LEU A 146 -7.28 -18.81 1.30
N ASN A 147 -8.43 -18.74 0.68
CA ASN A 147 -9.13 -19.92 0.18
C ASN A 147 -8.70 -20.18 -1.27
N GLU A 148 -8.46 -21.44 -1.62
CA GLU A 148 -8.01 -21.86 -2.96
C GLU A 148 -8.94 -21.38 -4.08
N LYS A 149 -10.24 -21.23 -3.82
CA LYS A 149 -11.21 -20.69 -4.79
C LYS A 149 -10.87 -19.31 -5.35
N TYR A 150 -10.05 -18.53 -4.61
CA TYR A 150 -9.60 -17.20 -5.06
C TYR A 150 -8.35 -17.27 -5.95
N ILE A 151 -7.65 -18.42 -5.98
CA ILE A 151 -6.45 -18.60 -6.80
C ILE A 151 -6.90 -19.04 -8.20
N THR A 152 -7.35 -18.07 -8.98
CA THR A 152 -7.83 -18.29 -10.35
C THR A 152 -6.79 -17.85 -11.37
N ASP A 153 -6.95 -18.33 -12.61
CA ASP A 153 -6.09 -17.89 -13.72
C ASP A 153 -6.24 -16.38 -13.98
N GLU A 154 -7.43 -15.80 -13.77
CA GLU A 154 -7.68 -14.37 -13.90
C GLU A 154 -6.86 -13.59 -12.87
N LEU A 155 -6.86 -14.01 -11.60
CA LEU A 155 -6.05 -13.38 -10.56
C LEU A 155 -4.56 -13.47 -10.89
N CYS A 156 -4.08 -14.66 -11.25
CA CYS A 156 -2.68 -14.87 -11.61
C CYS A 156 -2.26 -14.01 -12.82
N ASN A 157 -3.10 -13.93 -13.84
CA ASN A 157 -2.86 -13.10 -15.01
C ASN A 157 -2.91 -11.61 -14.68
N GLY A 158 -3.85 -11.17 -13.83
CA GLY A 158 -3.93 -9.79 -13.35
C GLY A 158 -2.66 -9.35 -12.63
N ILE A 159 -2.17 -10.15 -11.67
CA ILE A 159 -0.91 -9.89 -10.96
C ILE A 159 0.27 -9.84 -11.94
N LYS A 160 0.34 -10.78 -12.88
CA LYS A 160 1.38 -10.81 -13.90
C LYS A 160 1.34 -9.59 -14.82
N MET A 161 0.13 -9.15 -15.20
CA MET A 161 -0.06 -7.97 -16.05
C MET A 161 0.42 -6.70 -15.37
N VAL A 162 -0.01 -6.42 -14.13
CA VAL A 162 0.42 -5.22 -13.40
C VAL A 162 1.93 -5.22 -13.16
N THR A 163 2.49 -6.37 -12.81
CA THR A 163 3.94 -6.53 -12.59
C THR A 163 4.73 -6.22 -13.87
N ARG A 164 4.30 -6.74 -15.02
CA ARG A 164 4.94 -6.47 -16.32
C ARG A 164 4.76 -5.02 -16.78
N LYS A 165 3.55 -4.46 -16.61
CA LYS A 165 3.23 -3.08 -17.00
C LYS A 165 4.20 -2.09 -16.36
N PHE A 166 4.48 -2.26 -15.09
CA PHE A 166 5.38 -1.37 -14.32
C PHE A 166 6.82 -1.89 -14.22
N LYS A 167 7.18 -2.95 -14.96
CA LYS A 167 8.54 -3.52 -15.04
C LYS A 167 9.11 -3.94 -13.68
N ARG A 168 8.29 -4.60 -12.89
CA ARG A 168 8.66 -5.10 -11.57
C ARG A 168 8.87 -6.60 -11.54
#